data_b2156d08cb519c3bb8a1331cea484d56
#
_entry.id   b2156d08cb519c3bb8a1331cea484d56
#
_cell.length_a   1.000
_cell.length_b   1.000
_cell.length_c   1.000
_cell.angle_alpha   90.00
_cell.angle_beta   90.00
_cell.angle_gamma   90.00
#
_symmetry.space_group_name_H-M   'P 1'
#
loop_
_entity.id
_entity.type
_entity.pdbx_description
1 polymer ?
#
loop_
_entity_poly.entity_id
_entity_poly.type
_entity_poly.pdbx_seq_one_letter_code
_entity_poly.pdbx_strand_id
1 'polypeptide(L)'
;GFTQPSNSTLMNPVAMMDKDVVGYKTYKSKWFQSSFSLSYDVPWVEGLKLKGLYSYDYIMNDNKEFENTWKSYRDNQVWTRNDPPKVGRTFYSKDNTLWQVQANYSREFNGHNIDAMLLFEESTYKGDNFNGKKELSIPIDQVFAGNADNQQFGQSTAASALFDNANQALVGRVAYDYKSKYLIEFAFRYEGSSKFPANSRWAMFPS
;
A
#
# COMPACT_ATOMS: atom_id res chain seq x y z
N GLY A 1 -3.07 42.52 28.04
CA GLY A 1 -1.81 41.89 27.61
C GLY A 1 -1.80 40.44 28.00
N PHE A 2 -1.73 39.54 27.05
CA PHE A 2 -1.57 38.12 27.35
C PHE A 2 -0.09 37.88 27.63
N THR A 3 0.27 37.60 28.87
CA THR A 3 1.58 37.08 29.24
C THR A 3 1.65 35.62 28.76
N GLN A 4 2.47 35.36 27.75
CA GLN A 4 2.77 33.97 27.37
C GLN A 4 3.69 33.33 28.44
N PRO A 5 3.46 32.05 28.76
CA PRO A 5 4.34 31.31 29.67
C PRO A 5 5.77 31.24 29.12
N SER A 6 6.75 31.11 30.03
CA SER A 6 8.19 31.13 29.75
C SER A 6 8.74 30.01 28.85
N ASN A 7 7.89 29.21 28.23
CA ASN A 7 8.31 28.06 27.43
C ASN A 7 8.48 28.45 25.94
N SER A 8 9.68 28.35 25.43
CA SER A 8 10.10 28.69 24.06
C SER A 8 9.38 27.92 22.95
N THR A 9 8.50 26.99 23.30
CA THR A 9 7.72 26.14 22.36
C THR A 9 6.39 26.74 21.95
N LEU A 10 5.89 27.78 22.61
CA LEU A 10 4.61 28.40 22.24
C LEU A 10 4.78 29.30 21.02
N MET A 11 4.08 28.94 19.95
CA MET A 11 4.05 29.67 18.69
C MET A 11 2.73 30.47 18.59
N ASN A 12 2.78 31.60 17.89
CA ASN A 12 1.57 32.39 17.61
C ASN A 12 0.66 31.59 16.66
N PRO A 13 -0.55 31.19 17.07
CA PRO A 13 -1.44 30.40 16.24
C PRO A 13 -1.82 31.09 14.92
N VAL A 14 -1.96 32.42 14.93
CA VAL A 14 -2.30 33.19 13.72
C VAL A 14 -1.16 33.13 12.71
N ALA A 15 0.09 33.27 13.12
CA ALA A 15 1.23 33.13 12.23
C ALA A 15 1.36 31.70 11.69
N MET A 16 1.05 30.69 12.49
CA MET A 16 1.10 29.29 12.08
C MET A 16 0.02 28.90 11.05
N MET A 17 -1.04 29.69 10.95
CA MET A 17 -2.09 29.47 9.94
C MET A 17 -1.76 30.11 8.57
N ASP A 18 -0.75 30.98 8.53
CA ASP A 18 -0.34 31.66 7.33
C ASP A 18 0.80 30.90 6.62
N LYS A 19 0.46 30.24 5.50
CA LYS A 19 1.40 29.47 4.70
C LYS A 19 2.54 30.30 4.10
N ASP A 20 2.32 31.59 3.87
CA ASP A 20 3.30 32.50 3.29
C ASP A 20 4.33 32.94 4.36
N VAL A 21 3.97 32.85 5.63
CA VAL A 21 4.84 33.12 6.77
C VAL A 21 5.62 31.85 7.17
N VAL A 22 4.93 30.76 7.48
CA VAL A 22 5.59 29.58 8.09
C VAL A 22 5.94 28.48 7.09
N GLY A 23 5.36 28.52 5.89
CA GLY A 23 5.43 27.45 4.91
C GLY A 23 4.19 26.53 4.95
N TYR A 24 4.30 25.37 4.31
CA TYR A 24 3.16 24.47 4.14
C TYR A 24 3.59 23.01 3.98
N LYS A 25 2.63 22.10 4.21
CA LYS A 25 2.73 20.68 3.87
C LYS A 25 1.56 20.30 2.99
N THR A 26 1.85 19.65 1.88
CA THR A 26 0.82 19.11 0.97
C THR A 26 0.97 17.60 0.88
N TYR A 27 -0.17 16.92 0.92
CA TYR A 27 -0.28 15.48 0.75
C TYR A 27 -1.15 15.20 -0.47
N LYS A 28 -0.58 14.55 -1.48
CA LYS A 28 -1.31 14.16 -2.68
C LYS A 28 -1.26 12.65 -2.82
N SER A 29 -2.42 12.04 -2.95
CA SER A 29 -2.54 10.61 -3.20
C SER A 29 -3.24 10.38 -4.52
N LYS A 30 -2.70 9.47 -5.34
CA LYS A 30 -3.29 9.02 -6.59
C LYS A 30 -3.47 7.52 -6.51
N TRP A 31 -4.67 7.06 -6.84
CA TRP A 31 -5.04 5.67 -6.82
C TRP A 31 -5.47 5.25 -8.22
N PHE A 32 -4.98 4.11 -8.63
CA PHE A 32 -5.47 3.41 -9.80
C PHE A 32 -5.80 1.98 -9.39
N GLN A 33 -7.03 1.56 -9.64
CA GLN A 33 -7.49 0.22 -9.34
C GLN A 33 -8.15 -0.34 -10.59
N SER A 34 -7.78 -1.56 -10.94
CA SER A 34 -8.36 -2.27 -12.07
C SER A 34 -8.56 -3.74 -11.74
N SER A 35 -9.63 -4.31 -12.27
CA SER A 35 -9.91 -5.74 -12.16
C SER A 35 -10.51 -6.21 -13.48
N PHE A 36 -9.95 -7.29 -14.00
CA PHE A 36 -10.43 -7.95 -15.18
C PHE A 36 -10.76 -9.42 -14.87
N SER A 37 -11.95 -9.86 -15.17
CA SER A 37 -12.36 -11.24 -14.98
C SER A 37 -12.94 -11.84 -16.27
N LEU A 38 -12.59 -13.07 -16.51
CA LEU A 38 -13.12 -13.87 -17.63
C LEU A 38 -13.69 -15.17 -17.08
N SER A 39 -14.88 -15.54 -17.56
CA SER A 39 -15.49 -16.83 -17.27
C SER A 39 -15.79 -17.55 -18.59
N TYR A 40 -15.48 -18.82 -18.63
CA TYR A 40 -15.70 -19.67 -19.81
C TYR A 40 -16.35 -20.98 -19.40
N ASP A 41 -17.55 -21.23 -19.89
CA ASP A 41 -18.21 -22.51 -19.74
C ASP A 41 -17.69 -23.45 -20.85
N VAL A 42 -17.12 -24.60 -20.45
CA VAL A 42 -16.45 -25.52 -21.38
C VAL A 42 -17.51 -26.37 -22.11
N PRO A 43 -17.75 -26.18 -23.42
CA PRO A 43 -18.91 -26.77 -24.06
C PRO A 43 -18.87 -28.30 -24.19
N TRP A 44 -17.68 -28.89 -24.21
CA TRP A 44 -17.48 -30.34 -24.36
C TRP A 44 -17.34 -31.07 -23.01
N VAL A 45 -17.36 -30.36 -21.86
CA VAL A 45 -17.36 -30.94 -20.52
C VAL A 45 -18.51 -30.35 -19.74
N GLU A 46 -19.61 -31.06 -19.68
CA GLU A 46 -20.82 -30.63 -18.97
C GLU A 46 -20.51 -30.36 -17.51
N GLY A 47 -20.88 -29.16 -17.03
CA GLY A 47 -20.66 -28.72 -15.63
C GLY A 47 -19.29 -28.10 -15.34
N LEU A 48 -18.36 -28.02 -16.33
CA LEU A 48 -17.06 -27.40 -16.13
C LEU A 48 -17.09 -25.92 -16.54
N LYS A 49 -16.71 -25.06 -15.58
CA LYS A 49 -16.54 -23.61 -15.74
C LYS A 49 -15.14 -23.20 -15.33
N LEU A 50 -14.43 -22.52 -16.21
CA LEU A 50 -13.14 -21.90 -15.95
C LEU A 50 -13.34 -20.41 -15.66
N LYS A 51 -12.61 -19.87 -14.69
CA LYS A 51 -12.58 -18.45 -14.37
C LYS A 51 -11.13 -17.97 -14.25
N GLY A 52 -10.86 -16.82 -14.84
CA GLY A 52 -9.61 -16.09 -14.65
C GLY A 52 -9.91 -14.72 -14.05
N LEU A 53 -9.08 -14.26 -13.12
CA LEU A 53 -9.12 -12.92 -12.56
C LEU A 53 -7.71 -12.35 -12.58
N TYR A 54 -7.59 -11.10 -12.98
CA TYR A 54 -6.41 -10.28 -12.78
C TYR A 54 -6.83 -8.97 -12.15
N SER A 55 -6.19 -8.59 -11.05
CA SER A 55 -6.39 -7.31 -10.39
C SER A 55 -5.06 -6.59 -10.24
N TYR A 56 -5.06 -5.29 -10.44
CA TYR A 56 -3.92 -4.42 -10.26
C TYR A 56 -4.34 -3.15 -9.52
N ASP A 57 -3.72 -2.90 -8.38
CA ASP A 57 -3.90 -1.70 -7.58
C ASP A 57 -2.57 -0.96 -7.48
N TYR A 58 -2.61 0.33 -7.78
CA TYR A 58 -1.46 1.22 -7.67
C TYR A 58 -1.82 2.44 -6.83
N ILE A 59 -0.98 2.74 -5.86
CA ILE A 59 -1.08 3.92 -5.02
C ILE A 59 0.23 4.70 -5.14
N MET A 60 0.12 5.99 -5.38
CA MET A 60 1.24 6.92 -5.37
C MET A 60 0.93 8.10 -4.48
N ASN A 61 1.76 8.32 -3.48
CA ASN A 61 1.73 9.51 -2.63
C ASN A 61 2.89 10.44 -3.00
N ASP A 62 2.57 11.71 -3.21
CA ASP A 62 3.52 12.79 -3.47
C ASP A 62 3.31 13.86 -2.40
N ASN A 63 4.20 13.89 -1.44
CA ASN A 63 4.14 14.80 -0.32
C ASN A 63 5.22 15.88 -0.48
N LYS A 64 4.82 17.12 -0.32
CA LYS A 64 5.73 18.27 -0.35
C LYS A 64 5.64 19.03 0.95
N GLU A 65 6.80 19.36 1.51
CA GLU A 65 6.96 20.17 2.71
C GLU A 65 7.84 21.36 2.38
N PHE A 66 7.39 22.54 2.71
CA PHE A 66 8.16 23.78 2.65
C PHE A 66 8.09 24.47 4.00
N GLU A 67 9.23 24.64 4.65
CA GLU A 67 9.39 25.34 5.92
C GLU A 67 10.07 26.67 5.64
N ASN A 68 9.35 27.76 5.81
CA ASN A 68 9.89 29.11 5.61
C ASN A 68 10.52 29.64 6.89
N THR A 69 11.54 30.48 6.77
CA THR A 69 12.10 31.22 7.91
C THR A 69 11.17 32.36 8.28
N TRP A 70 10.82 32.44 9.55
CA TRP A 70 9.95 33.48 10.06
C TRP A 70 10.38 33.95 11.45
N LYS A 71 9.90 35.11 11.86
CA LYS A 71 10.26 35.73 13.13
C LYS A 71 9.07 35.82 14.05
N SER A 72 9.27 35.47 15.32
CA SER A 72 8.31 35.70 16.39
C SER A 72 8.91 36.72 17.38
N TYR A 73 8.04 37.55 17.95
CA TYR A 73 8.44 38.64 18.84
C TYR A 73 7.84 38.40 20.23
N ARG A 74 8.66 38.59 21.25
CA ARG A 74 8.24 38.49 22.64
C ARG A 74 9.14 39.32 23.52
N ASP A 75 8.55 40.17 24.40
CA ASP A 75 9.26 40.95 25.43
C ASP A 75 10.50 41.67 24.86
N ASN A 76 10.35 42.37 23.73
CA ASN A 76 11.41 43.02 22.95
C ASN A 76 12.52 42.09 22.42
N GLN A 77 12.33 40.79 22.48
CA GLN A 77 13.20 39.79 21.86
C GLN A 77 12.64 39.28 20.54
N VAL A 78 13.54 39.06 19.59
CA VAL A 78 13.20 38.49 18.28
C VAL A 78 13.70 37.05 18.22
N TRP A 79 12.81 36.12 17.92
CA TRP A 79 13.14 34.71 17.76
C TRP A 79 12.98 34.35 16.27
N THR A 80 14.10 33.98 15.64
CA THR A 80 14.06 33.44 14.27
C THR A 80 13.73 31.94 14.33
N ARG A 81 12.79 31.53 13.51
CA ARG A 81 12.33 30.14 13.40
C ARG A 81 12.63 29.60 12.02
N ASN A 82 12.93 28.28 11.94
CA ASN A 82 13.22 27.56 10.70
C ASN A 82 14.31 28.27 9.86
N ASP A 83 15.44 28.57 10.45
CA ASP A 83 16.57 29.18 9.79
C ASP A 83 17.72 28.16 9.70
N PRO A 84 18.16 27.81 8.49
CA PRO A 84 17.65 28.21 7.17
C PRO A 84 16.31 27.59 6.80
N PRO A 85 15.59 28.16 5.81
CA PRO A 85 14.36 27.57 5.27
C PRO A 85 14.66 26.23 4.62
N LYS A 86 13.65 25.35 4.57
CA LYS A 86 13.83 23.96 4.09
C LYS A 86 12.72 23.57 3.13
N VAL A 87 13.07 22.79 2.11
CA VAL A 87 12.12 22.15 1.23
C VAL A 87 12.36 20.65 1.19
N GLY A 88 11.31 19.89 1.34
CA GLY A 88 11.33 18.44 1.24
C GLY A 88 10.28 17.91 0.27
N ARG A 89 10.57 16.77 -0.34
CA ARG A 89 9.62 16.02 -1.16
C ARG A 89 9.78 14.53 -0.91
N THR A 90 8.66 13.86 -0.68
CA THR A 90 8.63 12.42 -0.43
C THR A 90 7.66 11.78 -1.40
N PHE A 91 8.15 10.80 -2.15
CA PHE A 91 7.37 9.91 -2.99
C PHE A 91 7.28 8.56 -2.32
N TYR A 92 6.10 7.99 -2.35
CA TYR A 92 5.84 6.63 -1.92
C TYR A 92 4.89 5.98 -2.92
N SER A 93 5.25 4.81 -3.40
CA SER A 93 4.40 4.01 -4.26
C SER A 93 4.14 2.63 -3.65
N LYS A 94 3.01 2.07 -3.98
CA LYS A 94 2.63 0.72 -3.63
C LYS A 94 1.89 0.08 -4.79
N ASP A 95 2.37 -1.11 -5.19
CA ASP A 95 1.78 -1.95 -6.21
C ASP A 95 1.23 -3.22 -5.58
N ASN A 96 0.00 -3.58 -5.94
CA ASN A 96 -0.57 -4.89 -5.63
C ASN A 96 -1.02 -5.54 -6.92
N THR A 97 -0.64 -6.79 -7.14
CA THR A 97 -1.20 -7.61 -8.22
C THR A 97 -1.82 -8.87 -7.65
N LEU A 98 -2.90 -9.31 -8.27
CA LEU A 98 -3.56 -10.57 -7.95
C LEU A 98 -3.89 -11.30 -9.23
N TRP A 99 -3.43 -12.55 -9.34
CA TRP A 99 -3.81 -13.51 -10.36
C TRP A 99 -4.59 -14.65 -9.73
N GLN A 100 -5.70 -15.00 -10.36
CA GLN A 100 -6.46 -16.17 -9.97
C GLN A 100 -6.88 -16.94 -11.22
N VAL A 101 -6.69 -18.26 -11.21
CA VAL A 101 -7.22 -19.18 -12.20
C VAL A 101 -7.98 -20.25 -11.45
N GLN A 102 -9.24 -20.41 -11.78
CA GLN A 102 -10.16 -21.30 -11.07
C GLN A 102 -10.89 -22.21 -12.05
N ALA A 103 -10.94 -23.49 -11.73
CA ALA A 103 -11.79 -24.47 -12.36
C ALA A 103 -12.91 -24.88 -11.39
N ASN A 104 -14.15 -24.81 -11.83
CA ASN A 104 -15.31 -25.26 -11.09
C ASN A 104 -15.99 -26.36 -11.90
N TYR A 105 -16.30 -27.46 -11.25
CA TYR A 105 -17.04 -28.55 -11.84
C TYR A 105 -18.25 -28.83 -10.96
N SER A 106 -19.45 -28.81 -11.56
CA SER A 106 -20.69 -29.12 -10.87
C SER A 106 -21.55 -29.99 -11.79
N ARG A 107 -21.90 -31.16 -11.31
CA ARG A 107 -22.69 -32.11 -12.08
C ARG A 107 -23.58 -32.97 -11.22
N GLU A 108 -24.81 -33.17 -11.68
CA GLU A 108 -25.78 -34.09 -11.12
C GLU A 108 -26.05 -35.24 -12.08
N PHE A 109 -25.98 -36.47 -11.61
CA PHE A 109 -26.35 -37.68 -12.40
C PHE A 109 -26.83 -38.81 -11.47
N ASN A 110 -27.96 -39.42 -11.80
CA ASN A 110 -28.53 -40.56 -11.07
C ASN A 110 -28.63 -40.36 -9.52
N GLY A 111 -28.88 -39.13 -9.07
CA GLY A 111 -28.95 -38.78 -7.65
C GLY A 111 -27.59 -38.59 -6.98
N HIS A 112 -26.49 -38.53 -7.75
CA HIS A 112 -25.17 -38.16 -7.32
C HIS A 112 -24.92 -36.70 -7.71
N ASN A 113 -24.59 -35.84 -6.73
CA ASN A 113 -24.18 -34.49 -6.97
C ASN A 113 -22.70 -34.35 -6.63
N ILE A 114 -21.92 -33.78 -7.51
CA ILE A 114 -20.50 -33.51 -7.36
C ILE A 114 -20.26 -32.04 -7.60
N ASP A 115 -19.70 -31.35 -6.62
CA ASP A 115 -19.18 -29.99 -6.74
C ASP A 115 -17.69 -30.00 -6.41
N ALA A 116 -16.88 -29.59 -7.37
CA ALA A 116 -15.44 -29.51 -7.19
C ALA A 116 -14.92 -28.14 -7.62
N MET A 117 -13.94 -27.63 -6.91
CA MET A 117 -13.25 -26.40 -7.20
C MET A 117 -11.75 -26.58 -7.05
N LEU A 118 -10.99 -26.08 -8.00
CA LEU A 118 -9.55 -25.91 -7.89
C LEU A 118 -9.20 -24.47 -8.25
N LEU A 119 -8.52 -23.78 -7.36
CA LEU A 119 -8.09 -22.40 -7.53
C LEU A 119 -6.58 -22.30 -7.35
N PHE A 120 -5.90 -21.72 -8.32
CA PHE A 120 -4.54 -21.20 -8.15
C PHE A 120 -4.60 -19.69 -7.99
N GLU A 121 -3.88 -19.19 -7.02
CA GLU A 121 -3.81 -17.77 -6.69
C GLU A 121 -2.35 -17.34 -6.51
N GLU A 122 -2.01 -16.20 -7.09
CA GLU A 122 -0.73 -15.53 -6.83
C GLU A 122 -0.98 -14.04 -6.58
N SER A 123 -0.42 -13.53 -5.50
CA SER A 123 -0.45 -12.10 -5.18
C SER A 123 0.95 -11.56 -4.92
N THR A 124 1.21 -10.35 -5.41
CA THR A 124 2.44 -9.61 -5.13
C THR A 124 2.12 -8.27 -4.51
N TYR A 125 2.96 -7.85 -3.57
CA TYR A 125 2.86 -6.58 -2.85
C TYR A 125 4.23 -5.93 -2.85
N LYS A 126 4.35 -4.78 -3.52
CA LYS A 126 5.60 -4.02 -3.59
C LYS A 126 5.39 -2.62 -3.06
N GLY A 127 6.34 -2.15 -2.29
CA GLY A 127 6.39 -0.77 -1.83
C GLY A 127 7.75 -0.18 -2.09
N ASP A 128 7.76 1.03 -2.62
CA ASP A 128 8.97 1.80 -2.87
C ASP A 128 8.79 3.24 -2.43
N ASN A 129 9.87 3.91 -2.09
CA ASN A 129 9.84 5.28 -1.63
C ASN A 129 11.13 6.00 -1.98
N PHE A 130 11.02 7.31 -2.09
CA PHE A 130 12.16 8.20 -2.24
C PHE A 130 11.84 9.52 -1.53
N ASN A 131 12.81 10.05 -0.79
CA ASN A 131 12.70 11.35 -0.17
C ASN A 131 13.92 12.21 -0.50
N GLY A 132 13.67 13.50 -0.62
CA GLY A 132 14.71 14.51 -0.79
C GLY A 132 14.37 15.75 0.03
N LYS A 133 15.31 16.22 0.86
CA LYS A 133 15.21 17.45 1.64
C LYS A 133 16.46 18.27 1.46
N LYS A 134 16.30 19.58 1.27
CA LYS A 134 17.39 20.54 1.17
C LYS A 134 17.14 21.78 2.02
N GLU A 135 18.20 22.34 2.53
CA GLU A 135 18.21 23.69 3.08
C GLU A 135 18.33 24.71 1.95
N LEU A 136 17.70 25.87 2.13
CA LEU A 136 17.60 26.89 1.11
C LEU A 136 18.35 28.13 1.58
N SER A 137 19.06 28.81 0.66
CA SER A 137 19.65 30.13 0.93
C SER A 137 18.63 31.25 0.75
N ILE A 138 17.58 31.00 -0.05
CA ILE A 138 16.46 31.90 -0.29
C ILE A 138 15.16 31.08 -0.25
N PRO A 139 14.04 31.67 0.18
CA PRO A 139 12.79 30.92 0.39
C PRO A 139 12.07 30.62 -0.96
N ILE A 140 12.65 29.74 -1.74
CA ILE A 140 12.05 29.21 -2.98
C ILE A 140 11.63 27.77 -2.71
N ASP A 141 10.37 27.44 -2.87
CA ASP A 141 9.79 26.14 -2.57
C ASP A 141 10.11 25.03 -3.59
N GLN A 142 11.33 25.07 -4.16
CA GLN A 142 11.80 24.12 -5.17
C GLN A 142 13.10 23.44 -4.73
N VAL A 143 13.10 22.12 -4.76
CA VAL A 143 14.24 21.31 -4.30
C VAL A 143 15.54 21.62 -5.05
N PHE A 144 15.46 21.99 -6.34
CA PHE A 144 16.65 22.34 -7.10
C PHE A 144 17.36 23.60 -6.59
N ALA A 145 16.62 24.54 -5.96
CA ALA A 145 17.16 25.79 -5.42
C ALA A 145 17.93 25.61 -4.11
N GLY A 146 17.92 24.41 -3.53
CA GLY A 146 18.57 24.15 -2.25
C GLY A 146 20.09 24.03 -2.35
N ASN A 147 20.75 24.31 -1.22
CA ASN A 147 22.18 24.15 -1.04
C ASN A 147 22.58 22.67 -1.15
N ALA A 148 23.63 22.37 -1.94
CA ALA A 148 24.15 21.02 -2.11
C ALA A 148 24.87 20.51 -0.84
N ASP A 149 25.42 21.39 -0.01
CA ASP A 149 26.16 21.00 1.19
C ASP A 149 25.22 20.50 2.31
N ASN A 150 23.97 20.97 2.33
CA ASN A 150 22.96 20.63 3.32
C ASN A 150 21.74 19.98 2.65
N GLN A 151 21.94 18.76 2.18
CA GLN A 151 20.90 17.98 1.50
C GLN A 151 20.82 16.55 2.05
N GLN A 152 19.62 16.00 2.05
CA GLN A 152 19.35 14.61 2.40
C GLN A 152 18.53 14.00 1.30
N PHE A 153 19.04 12.92 0.70
CA PHE A 153 18.33 12.12 -0.28
C PHE A 153 18.43 10.66 0.12
N GLY A 154 17.39 9.91 -0.13
CA GLY A 154 17.45 8.49 0.15
C GLY A 154 16.10 7.79 0.14
N GLN A 155 16.14 6.55 0.55
CA GLN A 155 14.99 5.69 0.74
C GLN A 155 14.85 5.33 2.22
N SER A 156 13.63 5.25 2.71
CA SER A 156 13.36 4.62 3.99
C SER A 156 13.43 3.11 3.82
N THR A 157 14.22 2.45 4.65
CA THR A 157 14.32 0.98 4.70
C THR A 157 13.33 0.33 5.65
N ALA A 158 12.39 1.10 6.20
CA ALA A 158 11.32 0.56 7.03
C ALA A 158 10.48 -0.45 6.25
N ALA A 159 10.18 -1.59 6.85
CA ALA A 159 9.43 -2.68 6.22
C ALA A 159 8.01 -2.29 5.76
N SER A 160 7.50 -1.15 6.21
CA SER A 160 6.22 -0.57 5.76
C SER A 160 6.35 0.32 4.52
N ALA A 161 7.58 0.71 4.15
CA ALA A 161 7.87 1.65 3.08
C ALA A 161 8.68 1.05 1.93
N LEU A 162 9.51 0.04 2.22
CA LEU A 162 10.31 -0.68 1.23
C LEU A 162 10.12 -2.18 1.43
N PHE A 163 9.39 -2.82 0.53
CA PHE A 163 9.10 -4.25 0.61
C PHE A 163 8.77 -4.83 -0.76
N ASP A 164 9.06 -6.12 -0.92
CA ASP A 164 8.68 -6.94 -2.06
C ASP A 164 8.24 -8.30 -1.52
N ASN A 165 6.93 -8.53 -1.46
CA ASN A 165 6.33 -9.73 -0.93
C ASN A 165 5.49 -10.42 -2.01
N ALA A 166 5.53 -11.73 -2.01
CA ALA A 166 4.70 -12.57 -2.86
C ALA A 166 4.07 -13.70 -2.05
N ASN A 167 2.83 -14.03 -2.37
CA ASN A 167 2.15 -15.19 -1.85
C ASN A 167 1.58 -16.00 -3.02
N GLN A 168 1.62 -17.32 -2.88
CA GLN A 168 0.99 -18.26 -3.81
C GLN A 168 0.13 -19.24 -3.04
N ALA A 169 -1.00 -19.63 -3.59
CA ALA A 169 -1.86 -20.63 -2.98
C ALA A 169 -2.51 -21.52 -4.04
N LEU A 170 -2.63 -22.80 -3.69
CA LEU A 170 -3.48 -23.76 -4.38
C LEU A 170 -4.59 -24.15 -3.40
N VAL A 171 -5.84 -23.91 -3.80
CA VAL A 171 -7.02 -24.22 -3.00
C VAL A 171 -7.86 -25.26 -3.74
N GLY A 172 -8.21 -26.32 -3.06
CA GLY A 172 -9.09 -27.35 -3.57
C GLY A 172 -10.27 -27.60 -2.65
N ARG A 173 -11.43 -27.86 -3.25
CA ARG A 173 -12.64 -28.26 -2.52
C ARG A 173 -13.39 -29.30 -3.36
N VAL A 174 -13.86 -30.34 -2.73
CA VAL A 174 -14.75 -31.32 -3.33
C VAL A 174 -15.89 -31.58 -2.35
N ALA A 175 -17.10 -31.40 -2.82
CA ALA A 175 -18.31 -31.76 -2.11
C ALA A 175 -19.05 -32.82 -2.93
N TYR A 176 -19.52 -33.83 -2.26
CA TYR A 176 -20.30 -34.92 -2.87
C TYR A 176 -21.51 -35.19 -2.01
N ASP A 177 -22.66 -35.32 -2.67
CA ASP A 177 -23.84 -35.85 -2.01
C ASP A 177 -24.51 -36.95 -2.85
N TYR A 178 -25.16 -37.88 -2.16
CA TYR A 178 -25.98 -38.93 -2.74
C TYR A 178 -27.42 -38.78 -2.28
N LYS A 179 -28.31 -38.46 -3.21
CA LYS A 179 -29.78 -38.31 -3.00
C LYS A 179 -30.09 -37.31 -1.90
N SER A 180 -29.25 -36.29 -1.69
CA SER A 180 -29.35 -35.29 -0.56
C SER A 180 -29.43 -35.92 0.84
N LYS A 181 -28.97 -37.17 0.98
CA LYS A 181 -29.02 -37.92 2.20
C LYS A 181 -27.65 -38.17 2.83
N TYR A 182 -26.64 -38.41 2.00
CA TYR A 182 -25.27 -38.65 2.43
C TYR A 182 -24.41 -37.54 1.81
N LEU A 183 -23.80 -36.72 2.65
CA LEU A 183 -22.97 -35.61 2.26
C LEU A 183 -21.57 -35.81 2.82
N ILE A 184 -20.56 -35.53 1.98
CA ILE A 184 -19.16 -35.47 2.37
C ILE A 184 -18.51 -34.26 1.69
N GLU A 185 -17.69 -33.55 2.43
CA GLU A 185 -16.92 -32.43 1.91
C GLU A 185 -15.48 -32.55 2.37
N PHE A 186 -14.57 -32.18 1.47
CA PHE A 186 -13.15 -32.07 1.75
C PHE A 186 -12.64 -30.78 1.12
N ALA A 187 -11.88 -30.00 1.88
CA ALA A 187 -11.20 -28.84 1.37
C ALA A 187 -9.73 -28.81 1.81
N PHE A 188 -8.89 -28.14 1.05
CA PHE A 188 -7.51 -27.88 1.43
C PHE A 188 -7.04 -26.56 0.86
N ARG A 189 -6.07 -25.95 1.56
CA ARG A 189 -5.27 -24.83 1.09
C ARG A 189 -3.79 -25.18 1.27
N TYR A 190 -3.04 -25.14 0.19
CA TYR A 190 -1.59 -25.23 0.19
C TYR A 190 -1.04 -23.89 -0.23
N GLU A 191 -0.40 -23.18 0.70
CA GLU A 191 0.06 -21.82 0.44
C GLU A 191 1.51 -21.60 0.86
N GLY A 192 2.15 -20.64 0.16
CA GLY A 192 3.49 -20.21 0.43
C GLY A 192 3.59 -18.68 0.44
N SER A 193 4.47 -18.16 1.30
CA SER A 193 4.73 -16.74 1.40
C SER A 193 6.22 -16.43 1.36
N SER A 194 6.60 -15.42 0.58
CA SER A 194 8.00 -14.95 0.49
C SER A 194 8.54 -14.39 1.81
N LYS A 195 7.66 -14.11 2.77
CA LYS A 195 8.03 -13.61 4.11
C LYS A 195 8.77 -14.64 4.96
N PHE A 196 8.65 -15.93 4.59
CA PHE A 196 9.29 -17.02 5.30
C PHE A 196 10.53 -17.54 4.55
N PRO A 197 11.52 -18.10 5.25
CA PRO A 197 12.67 -18.75 4.63
C PRO A 197 12.24 -19.85 3.65
N ALA A 198 13.05 -20.13 2.63
CA ALA A 198 12.70 -21.04 1.55
C ALA A 198 12.32 -22.46 2.00
N ASN A 199 12.92 -22.95 3.08
CA ASN A 199 12.70 -24.28 3.66
C ASN A 199 11.43 -24.39 4.54
N SER A 200 10.79 -23.28 4.90
CA SER A 200 9.58 -23.23 5.73
C SER A 200 8.49 -22.31 5.15
N ARG A 201 8.58 -22.07 3.85
CA ARG A 201 7.72 -21.11 3.14
C ARG A 201 6.32 -21.65 2.88
N TRP A 202 6.19 -22.96 2.76
CA TRP A 202 4.96 -23.62 2.34
C TRP A 202 4.29 -24.36 3.49
N ALA A 203 2.98 -24.24 3.58
CA ALA A 203 2.16 -24.93 4.56
C ALA A 203 0.86 -25.44 3.93
N MET A 204 0.33 -26.54 4.47
CA MET A 204 -0.93 -27.15 4.04
C MET A 204 -1.96 -27.09 5.17
N PHE A 205 -3.16 -26.69 4.82
CA PHE A 205 -4.29 -26.52 5.74
C PHE A 205 -5.48 -27.33 5.22
N PRO A 206 -5.64 -28.59 5.67
CA PRO A 206 -6.82 -29.40 5.34
C PRO A 206 -8.02 -29.01 6.19
N SER A 207 -9.23 -29.20 5.65
CA SER A 207 -10.52 -29.01 6.33
C SER A 207 -11.54 -30.06 5.90
#